data_50397413a7bee83344ddb8d169c9857c
#
_entry.id   50397413a7bee83344ddb8d169c9857c
#
_cell.length_a   1.000
_cell.length_b   1.000
_cell.length_c   1.000
_cell.angle_alpha   90.00
_cell.angle_beta   90.00
_cell.angle_gamma   90.00
#
_symmetry.space_group_name_H-M   'P 1'
#
loop_
_entity.id
_entity.type
_entity.pdbx_description
1 polymer ?
#
loop_
_entity_poly.entity_id
_entity_poly.type
_entity_poly.pdbx_seq_one_letter_code
_entity_poly.pdbx_strand_id
1 'polypeptide(L)'
;ASREPLQYIVGHVPFRYLDLQVGPGVFIPRQETEVVVQAGIDWLTREGLYAPKVVDLCAGSGAIGLSIVTEVRGAEVWAVEKYPETLAWTKRNAKLVAGNDPAAGYNYHLQAGDATDTTTLAALDDSVDLVVTNPPYVPMSQPPQQPEVRDYDPQAALYGGSADGTLIPEQIVRRSAALLRKGGALVLEHDITQADRMLTYALSNGFSQARTGLDYTSRPRYLFAIK
;
A
#
# COMPACT_ATOMS: atom_id res chain seq x y z
N ALA A 1 -31.76 -2.61 7.51
CA ALA A 1 -30.64 -3.22 6.77
C ALA A 1 -29.36 -3.00 7.55
N SER A 2 -28.48 -4.01 7.64
CA SER A 2 -27.27 -3.99 8.44
C SER A 2 -26.19 -3.04 7.90
N ARG A 3 -26.34 -2.51 6.67
CA ARG A 3 -25.33 -1.70 5.99
C ARG A 3 -23.97 -2.43 5.80
N GLU A 4 -24.01 -3.77 5.75
CA GLU A 4 -22.85 -4.59 5.44
C GLU A 4 -22.33 -4.27 4.01
N PRO A 5 -21.02 -4.11 3.83
CA PRO A 5 -20.44 -3.85 2.51
C PRO A 5 -20.81 -4.94 1.50
N LEU A 6 -21.21 -4.54 0.30
CA LEU A 6 -21.57 -5.49 -0.77
C LEU A 6 -20.44 -6.48 -1.05
N GLN A 7 -19.19 -6.01 -1.02
CA GLN A 7 -18.02 -6.84 -1.28
C GLN A 7 -17.83 -7.95 -0.24
N TYR A 8 -18.21 -7.72 1.01
CA TYR A 8 -18.21 -8.78 2.04
C TYR A 8 -19.33 -9.80 1.80
N ILE A 9 -20.50 -9.36 1.33
CA ILE A 9 -21.63 -10.24 1.04
C ILE A 9 -21.30 -11.15 -0.18
N VAL A 10 -20.70 -10.58 -1.23
CA VAL A 10 -20.34 -11.34 -2.45
C VAL A 10 -19.00 -12.08 -2.32
N GLY A 11 -18.15 -11.68 -1.36
CA GLY A 11 -16.89 -12.33 -1.03
C GLY A 11 -15.70 -11.93 -1.92
N HIS A 12 -15.86 -10.95 -2.81
CA HIS A 12 -14.79 -10.51 -3.71
C HIS A 12 -14.95 -9.05 -4.15
N VAL A 13 -13.86 -8.48 -4.70
CA VAL A 13 -13.81 -7.12 -5.25
C VAL A 13 -12.86 -7.05 -6.43
N PRO A 14 -13.25 -6.43 -7.56
CA PRO A 14 -12.33 -6.12 -8.64
C PRO A 14 -11.37 -5.00 -8.19
N PHE A 15 -10.10 -5.16 -8.49
CA PHE A 15 -9.07 -4.14 -8.31
C PHE A 15 -8.07 -4.23 -9.46
N ARG A 16 -7.99 -3.20 -10.29
CA ARG A 16 -7.22 -3.21 -11.54
C ARG A 16 -7.59 -4.43 -12.40
N TYR A 17 -6.65 -5.33 -12.68
CA TYR A 17 -6.87 -6.55 -13.48
C TYR A 17 -7.08 -7.80 -12.61
N LEU A 18 -7.25 -7.64 -11.30
CA LEU A 18 -7.42 -8.73 -10.35
C LEU A 18 -8.87 -8.78 -9.84
N ASP A 19 -9.34 -9.98 -9.53
CA ASP A 19 -10.54 -10.22 -8.75
C ASP A 19 -10.12 -10.80 -7.39
N LEU A 20 -10.08 -9.93 -6.36
CA LEU A 20 -9.55 -10.26 -5.05
C LEU A 20 -10.64 -10.75 -4.12
N GLN A 21 -10.36 -11.82 -3.38
CA GLN A 21 -11.24 -12.27 -2.30
C GLN A 21 -11.12 -11.33 -1.09
N VAL A 22 -12.27 -10.97 -0.54
CA VAL A 22 -12.40 -10.13 0.65
C VAL A 22 -13.52 -10.62 1.56
N GLY A 23 -13.45 -10.26 2.82
CA GLY A 23 -14.46 -10.57 3.84
C GLY A 23 -14.08 -9.93 5.18
N PRO A 24 -14.81 -10.22 6.26
CA PRO A 24 -14.49 -9.68 7.58
C PRO A 24 -13.01 -9.88 7.94
N GLY A 25 -12.37 -8.85 8.49
CA GLY A 25 -10.96 -8.87 8.90
C GLY A 25 -9.95 -8.40 7.85
N VAL A 26 -10.38 -8.01 6.64
CA VAL A 26 -9.51 -7.35 5.65
C VAL A 26 -10.14 -6.06 5.12
N PHE A 27 -9.32 -5.04 4.92
CA PHE A 27 -9.76 -3.78 4.29
C PHE A 27 -10.13 -4.04 2.82
N ILE A 28 -11.29 -3.53 2.40
CA ILE A 28 -11.75 -3.62 1.02
C ILE A 28 -10.94 -2.64 0.18
N PRO A 29 -10.16 -3.08 -0.83
CA PRO A 29 -9.43 -2.17 -1.72
C PRO A 29 -10.33 -1.10 -2.34
N ARG A 30 -9.85 0.13 -2.37
CA ARG A 30 -10.59 1.28 -2.92
C ARG A 30 -10.07 1.63 -4.33
N GLN A 31 -10.94 2.16 -5.16
CA GLN A 31 -10.57 2.58 -6.53
C GLN A 31 -9.52 3.69 -6.53
N GLU A 32 -9.52 4.57 -5.53
CA GLU A 32 -8.51 5.61 -5.37
C GLU A 32 -7.09 5.04 -5.21
N THR A 33 -6.95 3.88 -4.61
CA THR A 33 -5.66 3.18 -4.47
C THR A 33 -5.10 2.69 -5.81
N GLU A 34 -5.96 2.48 -6.83
CA GLU A 34 -5.49 2.12 -8.19
C GLU A 34 -4.62 3.22 -8.81
N VAL A 35 -4.90 4.50 -8.49
CA VAL A 35 -4.08 5.64 -8.95
C VAL A 35 -2.70 5.62 -8.30
N VAL A 36 -2.63 5.19 -7.04
CA VAL A 36 -1.37 5.03 -6.30
C VAL A 36 -0.49 3.95 -6.95
N VAL A 37 -1.08 2.79 -7.26
CA VAL A 37 -0.40 1.71 -7.99
C VAL A 37 0.05 2.19 -9.37
N GLN A 38 -0.83 2.90 -10.12
CA GLN A 38 -0.50 3.41 -11.45
C GLN A 38 0.68 4.37 -11.42
N ALA A 39 0.74 5.26 -10.43
CA ALA A 39 1.87 6.20 -10.28
C ALA A 39 3.21 5.46 -10.09
N GLY A 40 3.21 4.36 -9.34
CA GLY A 40 4.38 3.49 -9.18
C GLY A 40 4.78 2.79 -10.48
N ILE A 41 3.83 2.20 -11.19
CA ILE A 41 4.06 1.51 -12.48
C ILE A 41 4.57 2.50 -13.54
N ASP A 42 3.98 3.70 -13.62
CA ASP A 42 4.41 4.74 -14.56
C ASP A 42 5.86 5.18 -14.29
N TRP A 43 6.24 5.27 -13.02
CA TRP A 43 7.60 5.59 -12.65
C TRP A 43 8.57 4.47 -13.05
N LEU A 44 8.28 3.21 -12.72
CA LEU A 44 9.10 2.05 -13.12
C LEU A 44 9.29 1.99 -14.64
N THR A 45 8.22 2.25 -15.39
CA THR A 45 8.25 2.25 -16.86
C THR A 45 9.13 3.37 -17.40
N ARG A 46 9.03 4.57 -16.85
CA ARG A 46 9.82 5.75 -17.26
C ARG A 46 11.30 5.57 -16.98
N GLU A 47 11.64 4.96 -15.84
CA GLU A 47 13.02 4.64 -15.48
C GLU A 47 13.60 3.47 -16.30
N GLY A 48 12.76 2.75 -17.06
CA GLY A 48 13.19 1.62 -17.88
C GLY A 48 13.78 0.45 -17.08
N LEU A 49 13.32 0.27 -15.84
CA LEU A 49 13.85 -0.74 -14.93
C LEU A 49 13.44 -2.14 -15.38
N TYR A 50 14.42 -3.03 -15.50
CA TYR A 50 14.22 -4.45 -15.75
C TYR A 50 14.30 -5.22 -14.42
N ALA A 51 13.28 -6.06 -14.12
CA ALA A 51 13.20 -6.82 -12.87
C ALA A 51 13.32 -5.95 -11.60
N PRO A 52 12.47 -4.90 -11.44
CA PRO A 52 12.57 -3.99 -10.30
C PRO A 52 12.23 -4.70 -9.00
N LYS A 53 12.92 -4.31 -7.91
CA LYS A 53 12.58 -4.68 -6.55
C LYS A 53 11.55 -3.72 -5.99
N VAL A 54 10.40 -4.24 -5.61
CA VAL A 54 9.27 -3.43 -5.11
C VAL A 54 8.85 -3.91 -3.73
N VAL A 55 8.49 -2.97 -2.86
CA VAL A 55 7.98 -3.28 -1.51
C VAL A 55 6.59 -2.67 -1.32
N ASP A 56 5.66 -3.49 -0.79
CA ASP A 56 4.34 -3.10 -0.29
C ASP A 56 4.32 -3.27 1.23
N LEU A 57 4.37 -2.17 1.97
CA LEU A 57 4.56 -2.19 3.43
C LEU A 57 3.28 -2.44 4.24
N CYS A 58 2.10 -2.34 3.63
CA CYS A 58 0.81 -2.56 4.29
C CYS A 58 -0.10 -3.35 3.35
N ALA A 59 0.19 -4.65 3.19
CA ALA A 59 -0.34 -5.45 2.09
C ALA A 59 -1.87 -5.60 2.09
N GLY A 60 -2.53 -5.67 3.25
CA GLY A 60 -3.97 -5.81 3.32
C GLY A 60 -4.47 -7.06 2.58
N SER A 61 -5.32 -6.87 1.58
CA SER A 61 -5.77 -7.95 0.69
C SER A 61 -4.68 -8.43 -0.30
N GLY A 62 -3.55 -7.73 -0.38
CA GLY A 62 -2.52 -7.92 -1.40
C GLY A 62 -2.73 -7.07 -2.65
N ALA A 63 -3.71 -6.18 -2.68
CA ALA A 63 -4.13 -5.45 -3.87
C ALA A 63 -2.99 -4.74 -4.60
N ILE A 64 -2.15 -4.00 -3.87
CA ILE A 64 -1.04 -3.23 -4.44
C ILE A 64 0.05 -4.18 -4.97
N GLY A 65 0.61 -5.00 -4.09
CA GLY A 65 1.75 -5.85 -4.43
C GLY A 65 1.41 -6.88 -5.51
N LEU A 66 0.22 -7.49 -5.46
CA LEU A 66 -0.23 -8.45 -6.47
C LEU A 66 -0.48 -7.79 -7.83
N SER A 67 -1.02 -6.57 -7.87
CA SER A 67 -1.16 -5.84 -9.13
C SER A 67 0.22 -5.57 -9.76
N ILE A 68 1.19 -5.12 -8.97
CA ILE A 68 2.53 -4.80 -9.49
C ILE A 68 3.23 -6.06 -10.04
N VAL A 69 3.20 -7.18 -9.29
CA VAL A 69 3.88 -8.39 -9.74
C VAL A 69 3.27 -9.01 -11.00
N THR A 70 1.97 -8.77 -11.25
CA THR A 70 1.29 -9.26 -12.47
C THR A 70 1.40 -8.30 -13.65
N GLU A 71 1.49 -6.98 -13.40
CA GLU A 71 1.49 -5.97 -14.47
C GLU A 71 2.89 -5.54 -14.90
N VAL A 72 3.89 -5.64 -14.01
CA VAL A 72 5.27 -5.23 -14.29
C VAL A 72 6.14 -6.46 -14.53
N ARG A 73 6.53 -6.68 -15.78
CA ARG A 73 7.32 -7.85 -16.16
C ARG A 73 8.63 -7.94 -15.37
N GLY A 74 8.82 -9.07 -14.69
CA GLY A 74 10.03 -9.35 -13.93
C GLY A 74 10.12 -8.65 -12.58
N ALA A 75 9.12 -7.89 -12.18
CA ALA A 75 9.10 -7.29 -10.85
C ALA A 75 9.17 -8.37 -9.77
N GLU A 76 10.01 -8.14 -8.76
CA GLU A 76 10.09 -8.93 -7.54
C GLU A 76 9.51 -8.11 -6.40
N VAL A 77 8.46 -8.62 -5.73
CA VAL A 77 7.65 -7.86 -4.78
C VAL A 77 7.73 -8.48 -3.40
N TRP A 78 8.12 -7.70 -2.41
CA TRP A 78 8.02 -8.04 -0.99
C TRP A 78 6.84 -7.31 -0.38
N ALA A 79 5.91 -8.08 0.21
CA ALA A 79 4.72 -7.56 0.84
C ALA A 79 4.74 -7.84 2.34
N VAL A 80 4.43 -6.84 3.16
CA VAL A 80 4.42 -6.96 4.62
C VAL A 80 3.01 -6.78 5.15
N GLU A 81 2.56 -7.72 5.98
CA GLU A 81 1.28 -7.62 6.68
C GLU A 81 1.44 -7.99 8.16
N LYS A 82 0.91 -7.14 9.03
CA LYS A 82 1.09 -7.28 10.49
C LYS A 82 0.06 -8.20 11.13
N TYR A 83 -1.19 -8.13 10.69
CA TYR A 83 -2.30 -8.77 11.38
C TYR A 83 -2.57 -10.17 10.82
N PRO A 84 -2.61 -11.23 11.67
CA PRO A 84 -2.76 -12.61 11.20
C PRO A 84 -4.06 -12.86 10.41
N GLU A 85 -5.17 -12.21 10.78
CA GLU A 85 -6.44 -12.33 10.06
C GLU A 85 -6.34 -11.75 8.65
N THR A 86 -5.78 -10.55 8.52
CA THR A 86 -5.54 -9.89 7.23
C THR A 86 -4.52 -10.67 6.41
N LEU A 87 -3.44 -11.15 7.02
CA LEU A 87 -2.41 -11.97 6.38
C LEU A 87 -3.00 -13.26 5.76
N ALA A 88 -4.03 -13.83 6.36
CA ALA A 88 -4.72 -15.00 5.80
C ALA A 88 -5.42 -14.65 4.48
N TRP A 89 -6.00 -13.45 4.35
CA TRP A 89 -6.57 -12.95 3.11
C TRP A 89 -5.50 -12.68 2.05
N THR A 90 -4.40 -12.03 2.42
CA THR A 90 -3.27 -11.79 1.51
C THR A 90 -2.75 -13.13 0.94
N LYS A 91 -2.54 -14.13 1.80
CA LYS A 91 -2.10 -15.49 1.37
C LYS A 91 -3.08 -16.14 0.41
N ARG A 92 -4.38 -16.01 0.66
CA ARG A 92 -5.43 -16.56 -0.19
C ARG A 92 -5.39 -15.93 -1.59
N ASN A 93 -5.30 -14.61 -1.65
CA ASN A 93 -5.22 -13.89 -2.92
C ASN A 93 -3.91 -14.17 -3.66
N ALA A 94 -2.78 -14.20 -2.97
CA ALA A 94 -1.49 -14.59 -3.56
C ALA A 94 -1.55 -16.00 -4.18
N LYS A 95 -2.20 -16.96 -3.52
CA LYS A 95 -2.40 -18.32 -4.06
C LYS A 95 -3.27 -18.33 -5.32
N LEU A 96 -4.32 -17.51 -5.37
CA LEU A 96 -5.16 -17.38 -6.55
C LEU A 96 -4.39 -16.80 -7.74
N VAL A 97 -3.62 -15.74 -7.50
CA VAL A 97 -2.76 -15.14 -8.52
C VAL A 97 -1.72 -16.13 -9.01
N ALA A 98 -1.02 -16.84 -8.11
CA ALA A 98 -0.03 -17.87 -8.45
C ALA A 98 -0.62 -19.04 -9.25
N GLY A 99 -1.89 -19.36 -9.02
CA GLY A 99 -2.61 -20.38 -9.81
C GLY A 99 -2.85 -19.98 -11.26
N ASN A 100 -3.04 -18.69 -11.50
CA ASN A 100 -3.28 -18.12 -12.83
C ASN A 100 -1.98 -17.65 -13.51
N ASP A 101 -1.01 -17.19 -12.72
CA ASP A 101 0.31 -16.73 -13.16
C ASP A 101 1.40 -17.27 -12.21
N PRO A 102 2.01 -18.43 -12.53
CA PRO A 102 3.05 -19.02 -11.70
C PRO A 102 4.31 -18.13 -11.54
N ALA A 103 4.62 -17.31 -12.54
CA ALA A 103 5.78 -16.41 -12.47
C ALA A 103 5.53 -15.28 -11.46
N ALA A 104 4.34 -14.69 -11.46
CA ALA A 104 3.93 -13.72 -10.45
C ALA A 104 3.93 -14.36 -9.05
N GLY A 105 3.44 -15.59 -8.92
CA GLY A 105 3.46 -16.32 -7.66
C GLY A 105 4.87 -16.59 -7.12
N TYR A 106 5.84 -16.86 -7.98
CA TYR A 106 7.24 -17.04 -7.61
C TYR A 106 7.91 -15.74 -7.13
N ASN A 107 7.55 -14.61 -7.74
CA ASN A 107 8.13 -13.30 -7.48
C ASN A 107 7.42 -12.50 -6.37
N TYR A 108 6.40 -13.07 -5.72
CA TYR A 108 5.67 -12.41 -4.63
C TYR A 108 6.04 -13.02 -3.28
N HIS A 109 6.75 -12.25 -2.46
CA HIS A 109 7.29 -12.66 -1.16
C HIS A 109 6.48 -12.02 -0.04
N LEU A 110 5.59 -12.77 0.59
CA LEU A 110 4.76 -12.29 1.68
C LEU A 110 5.42 -12.56 3.04
N GLN A 111 5.62 -11.50 3.82
CA GLN A 111 6.19 -11.56 5.17
C GLN A 111 5.17 -11.08 6.22
N ALA A 112 5.01 -11.85 7.30
CA ALA A 112 4.36 -11.36 8.51
C ALA A 112 5.32 -10.42 9.25
N GLY A 113 4.88 -9.18 9.54
CA GLY A 113 5.74 -8.21 10.21
C GLY A 113 5.08 -6.85 10.37
N ASP A 114 5.68 -6.01 11.20
CA ASP A 114 5.27 -4.64 11.41
C ASP A 114 6.03 -3.71 10.46
N ALA A 115 5.34 -3.06 9.55
CA ALA A 115 5.93 -2.12 8.60
C ALA A 115 6.55 -0.87 9.26
N THR A 116 6.18 -0.57 10.50
CA THR A 116 6.74 0.55 11.28
C THR A 116 8.03 0.19 12.01
N ASP A 117 8.36 -1.11 12.10
CA ASP A 117 9.61 -1.59 12.69
C ASP A 117 10.79 -1.31 11.74
N THR A 118 11.84 -0.69 12.27
CA THR A 118 13.04 -0.32 11.51
C THR A 118 13.82 -1.52 10.97
N THR A 119 13.57 -2.72 11.51
CA THR A 119 14.23 -3.97 11.09
C THR A 119 13.43 -4.76 10.05
N THR A 120 12.18 -4.40 9.79
CA THR A 120 11.34 -5.08 8.80
C THR A 120 11.98 -5.00 7.42
N LEU A 121 12.26 -6.15 6.80
CA LEU A 121 12.95 -6.29 5.52
C LEU A 121 14.36 -5.67 5.49
N ALA A 122 15.09 -5.60 6.63
CA ALA A 122 16.40 -4.94 6.71
C ALA A 122 17.44 -5.49 5.71
N ALA A 123 17.30 -6.75 5.29
CA ALA A 123 18.16 -7.32 4.24
C ALA A 123 18.01 -6.64 2.87
N LEU A 124 16.97 -5.83 2.67
CA LEU A 124 16.69 -5.08 1.45
C LEU A 124 17.10 -3.60 1.54
N ASP A 125 17.68 -3.15 2.66
CA ASP A 125 18.07 -1.75 2.81
C ASP A 125 18.99 -1.29 1.66
N ASP A 126 18.76 -0.06 1.21
CA ASP A 126 19.45 0.59 0.07
C ASP A 126 19.39 -0.17 -1.27
N SER A 127 18.48 -1.15 -1.43
CA SER A 127 18.39 -1.97 -2.64
C SER A 127 17.05 -1.94 -3.37
N VAL A 128 16.02 -1.40 -2.75
CA VAL A 128 14.66 -1.35 -3.29
C VAL A 128 14.51 -0.22 -4.30
N ASP A 129 13.89 -0.51 -5.45
CA ASP A 129 13.62 0.50 -6.47
C ASP A 129 12.38 1.33 -6.13
N LEU A 130 11.32 0.68 -5.68
CA LEU A 130 10.03 1.33 -5.44
C LEU A 130 9.38 0.80 -4.15
N VAL A 131 8.90 1.71 -3.31
CA VAL A 131 7.93 1.39 -2.25
C VAL A 131 6.58 1.97 -2.65
N VAL A 132 5.53 1.12 -2.70
CA VAL A 132 4.14 1.54 -2.90
C VAL A 132 3.31 1.02 -1.74
N THR A 133 2.54 1.88 -1.07
CA THR A 133 1.84 1.48 0.14
C THR A 133 0.60 2.31 0.41
N ASN A 134 -0.42 1.68 1.00
CA ASN A 134 -1.59 2.33 1.56
C ASN A 134 -1.65 2.04 3.07
N PRO A 135 -0.94 2.80 3.91
CA PRO A 135 -0.94 2.60 5.34
C PRO A 135 -2.24 3.10 5.98
N PRO A 136 -2.57 2.68 7.20
CA PRO A 136 -3.60 3.34 8.00
C PRO A 136 -3.27 4.82 8.18
N TYR A 137 -4.20 5.72 7.84
CA TYR A 137 -3.98 7.17 7.87
C TYR A 137 -5.16 7.98 8.41
N VAL A 138 -6.29 7.34 8.74
CA VAL A 138 -7.48 8.06 9.22
C VAL A 138 -7.17 8.76 10.55
N PRO A 139 -7.47 10.07 10.67
CA PRO A 139 -7.33 10.80 11.93
C PRO A 139 -8.19 10.20 13.03
N MET A 140 -7.64 9.93 14.20
CA MET A 140 -8.42 9.43 15.36
C MET A 140 -9.47 10.45 15.81
N SER A 141 -9.26 11.73 15.54
CA SER A 141 -10.20 12.81 15.83
C SER A 141 -11.39 12.89 14.85
N GLN A 142 -11.32 12.19 13.72
CA GLN A 142 -12.30 12.26 12.64
C GLN A 142 -12.68 10.85 12.15
N PRO A 143 -13.44 10.08 12.92
CA PRO A 143 -13.84 8.73 12.53
C PRO A 143 -14.71 8.77 11.25
N PRO A 144 -14.63 7.73 10.41
CA PRO A 144 -15.43 7.63 9.20
C PRO A 144 -16.93 7.75 9.48
N GLN A 145 -17.62 8.56 8.68
CA GLN A 145 -19.06 8.78 8.82
C GLN A 145 -19.90 7.68 8.14
N GLN A 146 -19.32 7.00 7.16
CA GLN A 146 -19.99 5.93 6.43
C GLN A 146 -20.07 4.67 7.30
N PRO A 147 -21.27 4.13 7.61
CA PRO A 147 -21.42 2.95 8.44
C PRO A 147 -20.68 1.72 7.89
N GLU A 148 -20.64 1.57 6.56
CA GLU A 148 -19.92 0.49 5.89
C GLU A 148 -18.42 0.47 6.23
N VAL A 149 -17.82 1.64 6.38
CA VAL A 149 -16.41 1.79 6.75
C VAL A 149 -16.23 1.67 8.26
N ARG A 150 -17.00 2.46 9.01
CA ARG A 150 -16.87 2.57 10.48
C ARG A 150 -17.11 1.26 11.21
N ASP A 151 -18.12 0.49 10.77
CA ASP A 151 -18.64 -0.66 11.50
C ASP A 151 -18.09 -2.00 10.96
N TYR A 152 -17.51 -2.02 9.76
CA TYR A 152 -17.09 -3.26 9.09
C TYR A 152 -15.61 -3.30 8.71
N ASP A 153 -14.99 -2.19 8.28
CA ASP A 153 -13.56 -2.22 7.99
C ASP A 153 -12.74 -2.42 9.28
N PRO A 154 -11.64 -3.17 9.24
CA PRO A 154 -10.77 -3.35 10.41
C PRO A 154 -10.24 -2.01 10.90
N GLN A 155 -10.44 -1.68 12.17
CA GLN A 155 -9.96 -0.43 12.76
C GLN A 155 -8.42 -0.26 12.60
N ALA A 156 -7.71 -1.37 12.69
CA ALA A 156 -6.25 -1.41 12.49
C ALA A 156 -5.82 -1.01 11.07
N ALA A 157 -6.70 -1.16 10.07
CA ALA A 157 -6.44 -0.74 8.69
C ALA A 157 -6.87 0.72 8.43
N LEU A 158 -7.58 1.36 9.37
CA LEU A 158 -8.08 2.73 9.21
C LEU A 158 -7.20 3.77 9.90
N TYR A 159 -7.00 3.63 11.21
CA TYR A 159 -6.45 4.72 12.02
C TYR A 159 -4.93 4.83 11.99
N GLY A 160 -4.43 6.03 11.65
CA GLY A 160 -3.00 6.35 11.51
C GLY A 160 -2.23 6.55 12.83
N GLY A 161 -2.83 6.18 13.99
CA GLY A 161 -2.15 6.10 15.28
C GLY A 161 -1.97 7.43 16.02
N SER A 162 -2.48 8.55 15.49
CA SER A 162 -2.44 9.88 16.11
C SER A 162 -3.74 10.64 15.90
N ALA A 163 -3.91 11.77 16.58
CA ALA A 163 -5.10 12.62 16.44
C ALA A 163 -5.32 13.08 15.00
N ASP A 164 -4.25 13.37 14.27
CA ASP A 164 -4.23 13.79 12.86
C ASP A 164 -3.97 12.62 11.88
N GLY A 165 -3.79 11.39 12.38
CA GLY A 165 -3.59 10.18 11.58
C GLY A 165 -2.22 10.06 10.91
N THR A 166 -1.23 10.87 11.27
CA THR A 166 0.06 10.91 10.56
C THR A 166 1.14 10.00 11.14
N LEU A 167 0.98 9.47 12.36
CA LEU A 167 2.05 8.74 13.05
C LEU A 167 2.53 7.50 12.26
N ILE A 168 1.61 6.65 11.82
CA ILE A 168 1.96 5.46 11.03
C ILE A 168 2.51 5.84 9.66
N PRO A 169 1.88 6.72 8.84
CA PRO A 169 2.45 7.20 7.60
C PRO A 169 3.88 7.75 7.74
N GLU A 170 4.17 8.53 8.77
CA GLU A 170 5.52 9.06 9.03
C GLU A 170 6.54 7.95 9.33
N GLN A 171 6.16 6.92 10.09
CA GLN A 171 7.02 5.77 10.35
C GLN A 171 7.30 5.00 9.05
N ILE A 172 6.28 4.84 8.19
CA ILE A 172 6.43 4.22 6.87
C ILE A 172 7.36 5.03 5.96
N VAL A 173 7.27 6.37 5.95
CA VAL A 173 8.20 7.22 5.20
C VAL A 173 9.65 6.95 5.63
N ARG A 174 9.92 6.88 6.93
CA ARG A 174 11.27 6.58 7.45
C ARG A 174 11.75 5.18 7.05
N ARG A 175 10.87 4.15 7.18
CA ARG A 175 11.23 2.80 6.76
C ARG A 175 11.49 2.73 5.26
N SER A 176 10.67 3.40 4.46
CA SER A 176 10.86 3.50 3.01
C SER A 176 12.19 4.18 2.64
N ALA A 177 12.57 5.23 3.36
CA ALA A 177 13.86 5.90 3.13
C ALA A 177 15.05 4.97 3.37
N ALA A 178 14.97 4.04 4.34
CA ALA A 178 16.03 3.06 4.56
C ALA A 178 16.04 1.97 3.47
N LEU A 179 14.88 1.46 3.07
CA LEU A 179 14.76 0.41 2.04
C LEU A 179 15.21 0.87 0.66
N LEU A 180 14.81 2.08 0.25
CA LEU A 180 15.03 2.57 -1.09
C LEU A 180 16.51 2.79 -1.39
N ARG A 181 16.96 2.38 -2.59
CA ARG A 181 18.24 2.82 -3.14
C ARG A 181 18.23 4.32 -3.44
N LYS A 182 19.37 4.92 -3.63
CA LYS A 182 19.49 6.30 -4.14
C LYS A 182 18.78 6.42 -5.50
N GLY A 183 17.92 7.42 -5.63
CA GLY A 183 17.05 7.61 -6.80
C GLY A 183 15.83 6.69 -6.84
N GLY A 184 15.61 5.82 -5.86
CA GLY A 184 14.40 5.01 -5.73
C GLY A 184 13.20 5.87 -5.32
N ALA A 185 11.97 5.37 -5.59
CA ALA A 185 10.73 6.11 -5.38
C ALA A 185 9.86 5.55 -4.26
N LEU A 186 9.18 6.44 -3.56
CA LEU A 186 8.08 6.14 -2.63
C LEU A 186 6.77 6.67 -3.22
N VAL A 187 5.73 5.84 -3.24
CA VAL A 187 4.34 6.24 -3.46
C VAL A 187 3.52 5.80 -2.26
N LEU A 188 3.01 6.76 -1.49
CA LEU A 188 2.32 6.51 -0.23
C LEU A 188 0.96 7.20 -0.21
N GLU A 189 -0.12 6.42 -0.08
CA GLU A 189 -1.47 6.96 0.08
C GLU A 189 -1.64 7.67 1.41
N HIS A 190 -2.38 8.79 1.43
CA HIS A 190 -2.66 9.56 2.63
C HIS A 190 -4.04 10.23 2.58
N ASP A 191 -4.52 10.71 3.72
CA ASP A 191 -5.74 11.54 3.78
C ASP A 191 -5.55 12.88 3.04
N ILE A 192 -6.64 13.41 2.47
CA ILE A 192 -6.62 14.66 1.73
C ILE A 192 -6.07 15.85 2.54
N THR A 193 -6.20 15.82 3.85
CA THR A 193 -5.74 16.86 4.77
C THR A 193 -4.27 16.74 5.13
N GLN A 194 -3.60 15.64 4.77
CA GLN A 194 -2.23 15.33 5.19
C GLN A 194 -1.15 15.69 4.15
N ALA A 195 -1.55 16.19 2.96
CA ALA A 195 -0.64 16.38 1.82
C ALA A 195 0.61 17.20 2.17
N ASP A 196 0.45 18.41 2.72
CA ASP A 196 1.57 19.29 3.06
C ASP A 196 2.46 18.70 4.17
N ARG A 197 1.84 18.00 5.12
CA ARG A 197 2.54 17.33 6.21
C ARG A 197 3.43 16.20 5.66
N MET A 198 2.89 15.32 4.82
CA MET A 198 3.62 14.19 4.25
C MET A 198 4.76 14.66 3.34
N LEU A 199 4.52 15.70 2.53
CA LEU A 199 5.53 16.31 1.67
C LEU A 199 6.71 16.86 2.49
N THR A 200 6.41 17.69 3.49
CA THR A 200 7.42 18.29 4.37
C THR A 200 8.20 17.21 5.12
N TYR A 201 7.48 16.20 5.62
CA TYR A 201 8.10 15.11 6.37
C TYR A 201 9.06 14.28 5.50
N ALA A 202 8.69 13.94 4.26
CA ALA A 202 9.55 13.21 3.35
C ALA A 202 10.84 13.98 3.04
N LEU A 203 10.74 15.26 2.70
CA LEU A 203 11.91 16.12 2.44
C LEU A 203 12.86 16.22 3.65
N SER A 204 12.32 16.16 4.86
CA SER A 204 13.10 16.19 6.10
C SER A 204 13.68 14.82 6.50
N ASN A 205 13.30 13.74 5.82
CA ASN A 205 13.65 12.36 6.19
C ASN A 205 14.31 11.58 5.04
N GLY A 206 15.17 12.24 4.26
CA GLY A 206 16.07 11.56 3.30
C GLY A 206 15.59 11.51 1.85
N PHE A 207 14.45 12.13 1.53
CA PHE A 207 13.99 12.28 0.15
C PHE A 207 14.48 13.61 -0.45
N SER A 208 15.04 13.56 -1.64
CA SER A 208 15.56 14.72 -2.37
C SER A 208 14.47 15.51 -3.10
N GLN A 209 13.36 14.84 -3.45
CA GLN A 209 12.21 15.42 -4.13
C GLN A 209 10.92 14.83 -3.55
N ALA A 210 9.89 15.65 -3.44
CA ALA A 210 8.57 15.21 -3.03
C ALA A 210 7.49 16.06 -3.71
N ARG A 211 6.37 15.42 -4.05
CA ARG A 211 5.17 16.07 -4.58
C ARG A 211 3.92 15.33 -4.16
N THR A 212 2.80 16.02 -4.14
CA THR A 212 1.48 15.42 -3.96
C THR A 212 0.91 14.98 -5.29
N GLY A 213 0.41 13.75 -5.35
CA GLY A 213 -0.39 13.25 -6.46
C GLY A 213 -1.88 13.33 -6.16
N LEU A 214 -2.67 13.44 -7.23
CA LEU A 214 -4.12 13.59 -7.17
C LEU A 214 -4.83 12.30 -7.60
N ASP A 215 -6.02 12.05 -7.06
CA ASP A 215 -6.94 11.03 -7.55
C ASP A 215 -7.74 11.52 -8.78
N TYR A 216 -8.58 10.65 -9.34
CA TYR A 216 -9.42 10.98 -10.51
C TYR A 216 -10.44 12.08 -10.23
N THR A 217 -10.67 12.45 -8.96
CA THR A 217 -11.53 13.57 -8.58
C THR A 217 -10.75 14.86 -8.32
N SER A 218 -9.44 14.88 -8.66
CA SER A 218 -8.51 16.00 -8.44
C SER A 218 -8.28 16.35 -6.97
N ARG A 219 -8.42 15.37 -6.07
CA ARG A 219 -8.12 15.54 -4.65
C ARG A 219 -6.73 15.02 -4.32
N PRO A 220 -5.97 15.67 -3.41
CA PRO A 220 -4.74 15.12 -2.88
C PRO A 220 -4.95 13.68 -2.39
N ARG A 221 -4.12 12.74 -2.87
CA ARG A 221 -4.31 11.33 -2.55
C ARG A 221 -3.04 10.62 -2.11
N TYR A 222 -1.89 10.99 -2.66
CA TYR A 222 -0.65 10.31 -2.34
C TYR A 222 0.56 11.22 -2.37
N LEU A 223 1.53 10.89 -1.55
CA LEU A 223 2.90 11.38 -1.63
C LEU A 223 3.65 10.60 -2.72
N PHE A 224 4.32 11.30 -3.62
CA PHE A 224 5.33 10.74 -4.50
C PHE A 224 6.68 11.38 -4.14
N ALA A 225 7.67 10.59 -3.76
CA ALA A 225 8.97 11.11 -3.34
C ALA A 225 10.13 10.28 -3.90
N ILE A 226 11.28 10.93 -4.16
CA ILE A 226 12.52 10.32 -4.67
C ILE A 226 13.62 10.45 -3.61
N LYS A 227 14.29 9.33 -3.28
CA LYS A 227 15.43 9.29 -2.34
C LYS A 227 16.71 9.89 -2.92
#